data_3d1191773aee9b354815047c594aeeff
#
_entry.id   3d1191773aee9b354815047c594aeeff
#
_cell.length_a   1.000
_cell.length_b   1.000
_cell.length_c   1.000
_cell.angle_alpha   90.00
_cell.angle_beta   90.00
_cell.angle_gamma   90.00
#
_symmetry.space_group_name_H-M   'P 1'
#
loop_
_entity.id
_entity.type
_entity.pdbx_description
1 polymer ?
#
loop_
_entity_poly.entity_id
_entity_poly.type
_entity_poly.pdbx_seq_one_letter_code
_entity_poly.pdbx_strand_id
1 'polypeptide(L)'
;MTDPVLRRVIEIVKQVAGPQRTPAVVGPSTLLAGGGFWLDSMELFEVILACEAAFGSVFRGLGEDAARVLHTAGSLATAIRARTQAQPRG
;
A
#
# COMPACT_ATOMS: atom_id res chain seq x y z
N MET A 1 3.64 -11.08 -15.78
CA MET A 1 2.63 -11.68 -14.92
C MET A 1 2.12 -10.65 -13.92
N THR A 2 0.82 -10.54 -13.77
CA THR A 2 0.22 -9.51 -12.95
C THR A 2 0.09 -9.98 -11.51
N ASP A 3 0.57 -9.15 -10.58
CA ASP A 3 0.44 -9.41 -9.17
C ASP A 3 -0.88 -8.78 -8.69
N PRO A 4 -1.88 -9.59 -8.33
CA PRO A 4 -3.18 -9.02 -7.94
C PRO A 4 -3.12 -8.17 -6.68
N VAL A 5 -2.23 -8.47 -5.75
CA VAL A 5 -2.10 -7.65 -4.55
C VAL A 5 -1.51 -6.29 -4.90
N LEU A 6 -0.43 -6.28 -5.66
CA LEU A 6 0.19 -5.02 -6.09
C LEU A 6 -0.79 -4.16 -6.88
N ARG A 7 -1.53 -4.79 -7.78
CA ARG A 7 -2.52 -4.10 -8.59
C ARG A 7 -3.58 -3.42 -7.73
N ARG A 8 -4.08 -4.17 -6.75
CA ARG A 8 -5.09 -3.61 -5.84
C ARG A 8 -4.52 -2.48 -5.00
N VAL A 9 -3.29 -2.64 -4.52
CA VAL A 9 -2.62 -1.60 -3.76
C VAL A 9 -2.49 -0.32 -4.59
N ILE A 10 -2.07 -0.45 -5.84
CA ILE A 10 -1.92 0.70 -6.72
C ILE A 10 -3.26 1.39 -6.93
N GLU A 11 -4.33 0.63 -7.13
CA GLU A 11 -5.67 1.21 -7.28
C GLU A 11 -6.09 2.00 -6.04
N ILE A 12 -5.82 1.44 -4.86
CA ILE A 12 -6.16 2.10 -3.61
C ILE A 12 -5.39 3.42 -3.48
N VAL A 13 -4.08 3.38 -3.75
CA VAL A 13 -3.25 4.57 -3.64
C VAL A 13 -3.69 5.63 -4.62
N LYS A 14 -4.03 5.24 -5.84
CA LYS A 14 -4.52 6.19 -6.84
C LYS A 14 -5.81 6.87 -6.39
N GLN A 15 -6.70 6.13 -5.75
CA GLN A 15 -7.95 6.70 -5.27
C GLN A 15 -7.71 7.73 -4.17
N VAL A 16 -6.77 7.44 -3.27
CA VAL A 16 -6.45 8.38 -2.20
C VAL A 16 -5.75 9.62 -2.74
N ALA A 17 -4.79 9.43 -3.64
CA ALA A 17 -4.00 10.54 -4.18
C ALA A 17 -4.80 11.41 -5.15
N GLY A 18 -5.67 10.79 -5.92
CA GLY A 18 -6.39 11.47 -6.99
C GLY A 18 -5.57 11.56 -8.26
N PRO A 19 -6.23 11.89 -9.38
CA PRO A 19 -5.55 11.85 -10.68
C PRO A 19 -4.42 12.87 -10.82
N GLN A 20 -4.54 14.00 -10.12
CA GLN A 20 -3.53 15.05 -10.25
C GLN A 20 -2.18 14.67 -9.65
N ARG A 21 -2.18 13.77 -8.65
CA ARG A 21 -0.95 13.35 -8.00
C ARG A 21 -0.50 11.96 -8.41
N THR A 22 -1.24 11.31 -9.30
CA THR A 22 -0.86 10.00 -9.78
C THR A 22 0.23 10.16 -10.84
N PRO A 23 1.42 9.55 -10.65
CA PRO A 23 2.47 9.65 -11.67
C PRO A 23 2.04 9.02 -12.98
N ALA A 24 2.67 9.44 -14.07
CA ALA A 24 2.38 8.89 -15.39
C ALA A 24 2.70 7.40 -15.46
N VAL A 25 3.77 6.99 -14.79
CA VAL A 25 4.16 5.58 -14.73
C VAL A 25 4.17 5.15 -13.27
N VAL A 26 3.40 4.12 -12.96
CA VAL A 26 3.30 3.60 -11.60
C VAL A 26 3.71 2.14 -11.60
N GLY A 27 4.61 1.79 -10.70
CA GLY A 27 5.08 0.42 -10.57
C GLY A 27 5.45 0.11 -9.12
N PRO A 28 6.09 -1.05 -8.90
CA PRO A 28 6.42 -1.46 -7.53
C PRO A 28 7.35 -0.49 -6.81
N SER A 29 8.22 0.20 -7.54
CA SER A 29 9.18 1.10 -6.92
C SER A 29 8.65 2.52 -6.76
N THR A 30 7.41 2.80 -7.15
CA THR A 30 6.83 4.13 -7.02
C THR A 30 6.65 4.47 -5.54
N LEU A 31 7.20 5.61 -5.13
CA LEU A 31 7.11 6.07 -3.75
C LEU A 31 5.69 6.52 -3.42
N LEU A 32 5.24 6.22 -2.20
CA LEU A 32 3.92 6.67 -1.77
C LEU A 32 3.94 8.12 -1.31
N ALA A 33 5.03 8.54 -0.67
CA ALA A 33 5.20 9.92 -0.24
C ALA A 33 6.03 10.68 -1.28
N GLY A 34 6.97 11.49 -0.85
CA GLY A 34 7.74 12.35 -1.74
C GLY A 34 8.43 11.60 -2.86
N GLY A 35 8.39 12.16 -4.06
CA GLY A 35 8.98 11.55 -5.25
C GLY A 35 8.07 10.64 -6.02
N GLY A 36 6.83 10.44 -5.58
CA GLY A 36 5.88 9.60 -6.27
C GLY A 36 4.48 10.16 -6.17
N PHE A 37 3.65 9.57 -5.30
CA PHE A 37 2.27 10.02 -5.12
C PHE A 37 2.14 11.24 -4.21
N TRP A 38 3.19 11.58 -3.48
CA TRP A 38 3.21 12.75 -2.59
C TRP A 38 2.13 12.72 -1.52
N LEU A 39 1.84 11.55 -0.98
CA LEU A 39 0.83 11.41 0.08
C LEU A 39 1.38 11.97 1.39
N ASP A 40 0.53 12.71 2.11
CA ASP A 40 0.86 13.13 3.46
C ASP A 40 0.48 12.04 4.47
N SER A 41 0.74 12.30 5.76
CA SER A 41 0.52 11.28 6.78
C SER A 41 -0.94 10.89 6.92
N MET A 42 -1.85 11.85 6.73
CA MET A 42 -3.28 11.54 6.79
C MET A 42 -3.67 10.63 5.63
N GLU A 43 -3.13 10.91 4.46
CA GLU A 43 -3.45 10.11 3.28
C GLU A 43 -2.83 8.72 3.36
N LEU A 44 -1.63 8.62 3.93
CA LEU A 44 -1.04 7.31 4.17
C LEU A 44 -1.90 6.49 5.13
N PHE A 45 -2.46 7.16 6.14
CA PHE A 45 -3.39 6.50 7.05
C PHE A 45 -4.64 6.02 6.31
N GLU A 46 -5.16 6.84 5.39
CA GLU A 46 -6.30 6.44 4.57
C GLU A 46 -5.98 5.21 3.72
N VAL A 47 -4.75 5.14 3.18
CA VAL A 47 -4.33 3.96 2.43
C VAL A 47 -4.34 2.73 3.33
N ILE A 48 -3.84 2.86 4.55
CA ILE A 48 -3.85 1.75 5.51
C ILE A 48 -5.26 1.27 5.77
N LEU A 49 -6.19 2.20 6.02
CA LEU A 49 -7.58 1.83 6.29
C LEU A 49 -8.22 1.14 5.09
N ALA A 50 -7.96 1.66 3.90
CA ALA A 50 -8.52 1.06 2.69
C ALA A 50 -7.94 -0.32 2.43
N CYS A 51 -6.66 -0.52 2.70
CA CYS A 51 -6.05 -1.83 2.56
C CYS A 51 -6.61 -2.81 3.57
N GLU A 52 -6.87 -2.37 4.79
CA GLU A 52 -7.49 -3.25 5.78
C GLU A 52 -8.91 -3.62 5.38
N ALA A 53 -9.65 -2.69 4.78
CA ALA A 53 -10.98 -3.01 4.28
C ALA A 53 -10.92 -4.05 3.15
N ALA A 54 -9.89 -3.99 2.32
CA ALA A 54 -9.74 -4.89 1.19
C ALA A 54 -9.13 -6.24 1.55
N PHE A 55 -8.17 -6.26 2.46
CA PHE A 55 -7.34 -7.45 2.72
C PHE A 55 -7.47 -7.99 4.15
N GLY A 56 -8.21 -7.32 5.02
CA GLY A 56 -8.31 -7.71 6.42
C GLY A 56 -7.27 -7.01 7.28
N SER A 57 -7.10 -7.49 8.50
CA SER A 57 -6.23 -6.84 9.48
C SER A 57 -4.75 -7.14 9.20
N VAL A 58 -4.24 -6.61 8.10
CA VAL A 58 -2.89 -6.91 7.63
C VAL A 58 -1.82 -6.02 8.26
N PHE A 59 -2.23 -4.98 9.01
CA PHE A 59 -1.26 -4.04 9.58
C PHE A 59 -1.15 -4.14 11.09
N ARG A 60 -1.77 -5.15 11.68
CA ARG A 60 -1.68 -5.34 13.13
C ARG A 60 -0.23 -5.59 13.53
N GLY A 61 0.24 -4.86 14.53
CA GLY A 61 1.60 -5.01 15.03
C GLY A 61 2.67 -4.44 14.13
N LEU A 62 2.28 -3.57 13.18
CA LEU A 62 3.23 -2.98 12.25
C LEU A 62 4.28 -2.12 12.95
N GLY A 63 3.83 -1.22 13.84
CA GLY A 63 4.73 -0.48 14.70
C GLY A 63 5.86 0.21 13.95
N GLU A 64 7.09 -0.12 14.33
CA GLU A 64 8.28 0.54 13.77
C GLU A 64 8.50 0.22 12.30
N ASP A 65 7.90 -0.83 11.79
CA ASP A 65 8.05 -1.19 10.38
C ASP A 65 7.18 -0.34 9.46
N ALA A 66 6.33 0.53 10.01
CA ALA A 66 5.37 1.28 9.21
C ALA A 66 6.06 2.09 8.10
N ALA A 67 7.16 2.78 8.43
CA ALA A 67 7.85 3.61 7.45
C ALA A 67 8.39 2.77 6.28
N ARG A 68 8.94 1.60 6.60
CA ARG A 68 9.48 0.71 5.58
C ARG A 68 8.38 0.12 4.71
N VAL A 69 7.29 -0.28 5.33
CA VAL A 69 6.16 -0.86 4.61
C VAL A 69 5.49 0.16 3.68
N LEU A 70 5.37 1.40 4.15
CA LEU A 70 4.70 2.46 3.40
C LEU A 70 5.65 3.23 2.48
N HIS A 71 6.82 2.69 2.20
CA HIS A 71 7.82 3.36 1.39
C HIS A 71 7.42 3.40 -0.09
N THR A 72 7.13 2.23 -0.67
CA THR A 72 6.74 2.12 -2.07
C THR A 72 5.47 1.27 -2.18
N ALA A 73 4.87 1.32 -3.37
CA ALA A 73 3.73 0.44 -3.65
C ALA A 73 4.14 -1.03 -3.51
N GLY A 74 5.36 -1.37 -3.95
CA GLY A 74 5.86 -2.73 -3.86
C GLY A 74 6.10 -3.19 -2.43
N SER A 75 6.68 -2.32 -1.58
CA SER A 75 6.92 -2.69 -0.20
C SER A 75 5.61 -2.91 0.54
N LEU A 76 4.59 -2.10 0.24
CA LEU A 76 3.28 -2.27 0.82
C LEU A 76 2.64 -3.58 0.36
N ALA A 77 2.70 -3.88 -0.92
CA ALA A 77 2.15 -5.12 -1.46
C ALA A 77 2.86 -6.35 -0.87
N THR A 78 4.18 -6.27 -0.73
CA THR A 78 4.95 -7.36 -0.15
C THR A 78 4.53 -7.64 1.29
N ALA A 79 4.34 -6.58 2.08
CA ALA A 79 3.89 -6.73 3.46
C ALA A 79 2.50 -7.34 3.53
N ILE A 80 1.60 -6.92 2.66
CA ILE A 80 0.25 -7.47 2.63
C ILE A 80 0.29 -8.96 2.27
N ARG A 81 1.06 -9.34 1.25
CA ARG A 81 1.16 -10.74 0.85
C ARG A 81 1.71 -11.60 1.98
N ALA A 82 2.74 -11.11 2.65
CA ALA A 82 3.34 -11.87 3.74
C ALA A 82 2.35 -12.12 4.86
N ARG A 83 1.57 -11.11 5.20
CA ARG A 83 0.61 -11.23 6.29
C ARG A 83 -0.59 -12.08 5.93
N THR A 84 -1.08 -11.97 4.70
CA THR A 84 -2.22 -12.79 4.28
C THR A 84 -1.83 -14.24 4.11
N GLN A 85 -0.61 -14.51 3.64
CA GLN A 85 -0.13 -15.88 3.48
C GLN A 85 0.23 -16.51 4.82
N ALA A 86 0.67 -15.71 5.78
CA ALA A 86 1.08 -16.21 7.09
C ALA A 86 -0.10 -16.51 8.00
N GLN A 87 -1.28 -15.99 7.68
CA GLN A 87 -2.44 -16.19 8.54
C GLN A 87 -2.93 -17.63 8.44
N PRO A 88 -3.15 -18.28 9.59
CA PRO A 88 -3.70 -19.62 9.57
C PRO A 88 -5.13 -19.60 9.04
N ARG A 89 -5.47 -20.64 8.34
CA ARG A 89 -6.83 -20.83 7.86
C ARG A 89 -7.68 -21.29 9.01
N GLY A 90 -8.56 -20.46 9.40
CA GLY A 90 -9.33 -20.65 10.59
C GLY A 90 -10.32 -21.70 10.56
#